data_034f7215ce4760706b1e5fa76ea75305
#
_entry.id   034f7215ce4760706b1e5fa76ea75305
#
_cell.length_a   1.000
_cell.length_b   1.000
_cell.length_c   1.000
_cell.angle_alpha   90.00
_cell.angle_beta   90.00
_cell.angle_gamma   90.00
#
_symmetry.space_group_name_H-M   'P 1'
#
loop_
_entity.id
_entity.type
_entity.pdbx_description
1 polymer ?
#
loop_
_entity_poly.entity_id
_entity_poly.type
_entity_poly.pdbx_seq_one_letter_code
_entity_poly.pdbx_strand_id
1 'polypeptide(L)'
;GLWRHVEWEEKKPRAWKAAPPPRLWPATYHQKFVVIDGEKAIIGGLDLDERRWDDRRHDQRADRTWHDISALIEGPAVADAARHFALLWNRELPRYRATVDEWIDGCGRELMLDPLTEIEGERKAQEVEGEATVQLARTMSLKSDGLFAIGPVHGIRELKAAHRELILSARRQLYIEAQFFRSNAAADWIEAALRASPQLEVIILVANAPEEIAFEGQTDNLAHRHGEHLQARALGRLLRKAGPHRVGLFTLAKHEDVEAGEEKFEKTRGTAFGSGLIHIHSKLLIADDAACLLSSANINGRSFEWDTELGFLWTEPGDAIAGFRQGLWKQLFGGSLSGDMSLESWRDIARHNSKAEPDERKGFVIPYQLGRARRLGRPYWFIPDDLV
;
A
#
# COMPACT_ATOMS: atom_id res chain seq x y z
N GLY A 1 9.70 13.22 7.27
CA GLY A 1 10.31 13.32 6.48
C GLY A 1 11.19 13.84 5.34
N LEU A 2 10.78 14.86 4.64
CA LEU A 2 11.52 15.43 3.48
C LEU A 2 12.95 15.92 3.83
N TRP A 3 13.22 16.17 5.10
CA TRP A 3 14.48 16.74 5.57
C TRP A 3 15.54 15.71 5.98
N ARG A 4 15.26 14.42 5.99
CA ARG A 4 16.23 13.39 6.39
C ARG A 4 17.29 13.07 5.33
N HIS A 5 17.18 13.61 4.13
CA HIS A 5 18.13 13.36 3.04
C HIS A 5 18.82 14.61 2.51
N VAL A 6 18.78 15.71 3.25
CA VAL A 6 19.68 16.82 3.03
C VAL A 6 20.97 16.46 3.78
N GLU A 7 21.98 15.98 3.07
CA GLU A 7 23.32 15.80 3.63
C GLU A 7 23.89 17.18 3.95
N TRP A 8 23.83 17.55 5.22
CA TRP A 8 24.61 18.66 5.73
C TRP A 8 26.00 18.14 6.08
N GLU A 9 27.04 18.50 5.32
CA GLU A 9 28.41 18.37 5.79
C GLU A 9 28.65 19.37 6.92
N GLU A 10 28.35 18.97 8.13
CA GLU A 10 28.78 19.68 9.35
C GLU A 10 30.18 19.25 9.73
N LYS A 11 31.20 19.69 9.17
CA LYS A 11 32.58 19.79 9.72
C LYS A 11 33.62 19.72 8.62
N LYS A 12 33.75 20.75 7.83
CA LYS A 12 35.08 21.17 7.35
C LYS A 12 35.14 22.68 7.26
N PRO A 13 36.06 23.34 7.94
CA PRO A 13 36.22 24.79 7.85
C PRO A 13 36.86 25.14 6.51
N ARG A 14 36.18 25.97 5.75
CA ARG A 14 36.74 26.88 4.75
C ARG A 14 37.41 26.30 3.51
N ALA A 15 36.60 25.91 2.59
CA ALA A 15 36.72 26.35 1.21
C ALA A 15 35.30 26.59 0.69
N TRP A 16 35.01 27.77 0.19
CA TRP A 16 33.82 28.05 -0.60
C TRP A 16 33.94 27.30 -1.93
N LYS A 17 33.88 25.96 -1.87
CA LYS A 17 33.47 25.16 -3.02
C LYS A 17 31.98 25.34 -3.07
N ALA A 18 31.48 25.90 -4.17
CA ALA A 18 30.07 25.97 -4.43
C ALA A 18 29.47 24.58 -4.14
N ALA A 19 28.76 24.44 -3.02
CA ALA A 19 28.09 23.20 -2.70
C ALA A 19 27.14 22.90 -3.86
N PRO A 20 27.13 21.69 -4.40
CA PRO A 20 26.16 21.36 -5.42
C PRO A 20 24.76 21.61 -4.87
N PRO A 21 23.82 22.09 -5.69
CA PRO A 21 22.47 22.35 -5.24
C PRO A 21 21.90 21.10 -4.55
N PRO A 22 21.18 21.25 -3.43
CA PRO A 22 20.66 20.12 -2.68
C PRO A 22 19.79 19.26 -3.60
N ARG A 23 20.12 17.97 -3.72
CA ARG A 23 19.33 17.01 -4.49
C ARG A 23 18.19 16.54 -3.62
N LEU A 24 16.96 16.78 -4.07
CA LEU A 24 15.76 16.25 -3.42
C LEU A 24 15.51 14.83 -3.91
N TRP A 25 15.51 13.87 -2.98
CA TRP A 25 15.18 12.49 -3.27
C TRP A 25 13.90 12.10 -2.51
N PRO A 26 12.71 12.34 -3.06
CA PRO A 26 11.45 12.05 -2.36
C PRO A 26 11.08 10.56 -2.35
N ALA A 27 11.89 9.69 -2.95
CA ALA A 27 11.65 8.26 -3.00
C ALA A 27 12.17 7.55 -1.74
N THR A 28 11.45 6.50 -1.31
CA THR A 28 11.81 5.66 -0.17
C THR A 28 11.85 4.19 -0.57
N TYR A 29 12.58 3.37 0.20
CA TYR A 29 12.43 1.93 0.17
C TYR A 29 11.14 1.58 0.93
N HIS A 30 10.09 1.25 0.20
CA HIS A 30 8.79 0.97 0.79
C HIS A 30 8.34 -0.49 0.62
N GLN A 31 9.09 -1.30 -0.08
CA GLN A 31 8.85 -2.73 -0.25
C GLN A 31 8.99 -3.50 1.07
N LYS A 32 8.18 -4.53 1.24
CA LYS A 32 8.19 -5.43 2.38
C LYS A 32 8.24 -6.87 1.88
N PHE A 33 9.42 -7.47 2.00
CA PHE A 33 9.58 -8.86 1.62
C PHE A 33 10.76 -9.51 2.34
N VAL A 34 10.69 -10.82 2.45
CA VAL A 34 11.74 -11.68 3.00
C VAL A 34 11.96 -12.83 2.04
N VAL A 35 13.21 -13.18 1.80
CA VAL A 35 13.58 -14.39 1.07
C VAL A 35 14.26 -15.33 2.04
N ILE A 36 13.81 -16.58 2.10
CA ILE A 36 14.29 -17.60 3.02
C ILE A 36 14.94 -18.70 2.19
N ASP A 37 16.24 -18.91 2.40
CA ASP A 37 17.08 -19.96 1.77
C ASP A 37 17.02 -20.00 0.23
N GLY A 38 16.44 -18.97 -0.41
CA GLY A 38 16.19 -18.95 -1.86
C GLY A 38 15.08 -19.88 -2.32
N GLU A 39 14.30 -20.44 -1.39
CA GLU A 39 13.21 -21.38 -1.65
C GLU A 39 11.84 -20.78 -1.39
N LYS A 40 11.74 -19.83 -0.45
CA LYS A 40 10.50 -19.20 -0.04
C LYS A 40 10.65 -17.70 -0.05
N ALA A 41 9.58 -17.00 -0.39
CA ALA A 41 9.48 -15.56 -0.23
C ALA A 41 8.17 -15.16 0.44
N ILE A 42 8.23 -14.20 1.38
CA ILE A 42 7.05 -13.56 1.94
C ILE A 42 7.01 -12.16 1.36
N ILE A 43 5.90 -11.81 0.70
CA ILE A 43 5.70 -10.50 0.05
C ILE A 43 4.33 -9.96 0.46
N GLY A 44 4.27 -8.67 0.82
CA GLY A 44 3.00 -8.05 1.19
C GLY A 44 3.11 -6.59 1.63
N GLY A 45 2.14 -6.12 2.37
CA GLY A 45 2.06 -4.75 2.86
C GLY A 45 2.66 -4.53 4.23
N LEU A 46 2.84 -5.57 5.03
CA LEU A 46 3.16 -5.47 6.46
C LEU A 46 4.64 -5.24 6.72
N ASP A 47 4.95 -4.20 7.52
CA ASP A 47 6.25 -4.01 8.15
C ASP A 47 6.36 -4.91 9.39
N LEU A 48 7.58 -5.38 9.71
CA LEU A 48 7.87 -6.08 10.96
C LEU A 48 7.99 -5.04 12.10
N ASP A 49 6.85 -4.70 12.66
CA ASP A 49 6.71 -3.69 13.72
C ASP A 49 5.71 -4.20 14.75
N GLU A 50 6.12 -4.25 16.02
CA GLU A 50 5.27 -4.70 17.14
C GLU A 50 3.95 -3.92 17.21
N ARG A 51 3.98 -2.63 16.91
CA ARG A 51 2.78 -1.78 16.90
C ARG A 51 1.73 -2.25 15.89
N ARG A 52 2.15 -2.92 14.82
CA ARG A 52 1.29 -3.40 13.72
C ARG A 52 0.88 -4.85 13.87
N TRP A 53 1.23 -5.46 15.00
CA TRP A 53 0.77 -6.80 15.31
C TRP A 53 -0.72 -6.78 15.61
N ASP A 54 -1.50 -7.48 14.80
CA ASP A 54 -2.93 -7.68 14.98
C ASP A 54 -3.34 -9.03 14.40
N ASP A 55 -4.50 -9.53 14.80
CA ASP A 55 -5.08 -10.76 14.27
C ASP A 55 -6.50 -10.53 13.73
N ARG A 56 -7.12 -11.59 13.24
CA ARG A 56 -8.44 -11.56 12.59
C ARG A 56 -9.59 -11.10 13.47
N ARG A 57 -9.39 -11.03 14.78
CA ARG A 57 -10.41 -10.62 15.77
C ARG A 57 -10.41 -9.12 15.97
N HIS A 58 -9.25 -8.47 15.69
CA HIS A 58 -9.03 -7.04 15.91
C HIS A 58 -9.33 -6.59 17.35
N ASP A 59 -8.95 -7.43 18.33
CA ASP A 59 -9.17 -7.18 19.78
C ASP A 59 -8.16 -6.19 20.38
N GLN A 60 -7.16 -5.74 19.59
CA GLN A 60 -6.19 -4.77 20.06
C GLN A 60 -6.84 -3.40 20.31
N ARG A 61 -6.17 -2.54 21.07
CA ARG A 61 -6.59 -1.13 21.22
C ARG A 61 -6.78 -0.48 19.86
N ALA A 62 -7.65 0.52 19.76
CA ALA A 62 -8.00 1.19 18.50
C ALA A 62 -6.80 1.78 17.74
N ASP A 63 -5.72 2.16 18.44
CA ASP A 63 -4.47 2.64 17.86
C ASP A 63 -3.49 1.53 17.42
N ARG A 64 -3.85 0.27 17.61
CA ARG A 64 -3.07 -0.92 17.27
C ARG A 64 -3.82 -1.94 16.42
N THR A 65 -4.94 -1.56 15.86
CA THR A 65 -5.73 -2.44 14.99
C THR A 65 -5.38 -2.23 13.53
N TRP A 66 -4.90 -3.29 12.88
CA TRP A 66 -4.42 -3.27 11.51
C TRP A 66 -5.07 -4.37 10.68
N HIS A 67 -5.38 -4.02 9.45
CA HIS A 67 -5.76 -4.99 8.42
C HIS A 67 -4.70 -4.96 7.32
N ASP A 68 -3.94 -6.04 7.20
CA ASP A 68 -2.93 -6.18 6.16
C ASP A 68 -2.86 -7.62 5.63
N ILE A 69 -2.23 -7.79 4.48
CA ILE A 69 -2.12 -9.06 3.79
C ILE A 69 -0.68 -9.26 3.33
N SER A 70 -0.16 -10.45 3.62
CA SER A 70 1.11 -10.94 3.07
C SER A 70 0.92 -12.36 2.58
N ALA A 71 1.64 -12.75 1.54
CA ALA A 71 1.60 -14.10 0.99
C ALA A 71 2.96 -14.78 1.06
N LEU A 72 2.93 -16.07 1.35
CA LEU A 72 4.07 -16.96 1.19
C LEU A 72 4.07 -17.48 -0.26
N ILE A 73 5.19 -17.34 -0.93
CA ILE A 73 5.42 -17.79 -2.30
C ILE A 73 6.51 -18.84 -2.27
N GLU A 74 6.30 -19.94 -2.98
CA GLU A 74 7.26 -21.00 -3.26
C GLU A 74 7.36 -21.19 -4.77
N GLY A 75 8.48 -21.74 -5.25
CA GLY A 75 8.70 -21.99 -6.66
C GLY A 75 9.55 -20.93 -7.38
N PRO A 76 9.57 -20.92 -8.73
CA PRO A 76 10.54 -20.15 -9.53
C PRO A 76 10.55 -18.64 -9.27
N ALA A 77 9.41 -18.06 -8.94
CA ALA A 77 9.29 -16.61 -8.66
C ALA A 77 10.14 -16.15 -7.47
N VAL A 78 10.50 -17.05 -6.54
CA VAL A 78 11.39 -16.74 -5.41
C VAL A 78 12.77 -16.30 -5.89
N ALA A 79 13.29 -16.89 -6.98
CA ALA A 79 14.55 -16.47 -7.56
C ALA A 79 14.53 -15.02 -8.06
N ASP A 80 13.39 -14.53 -8.56
CA ASP A 80 13.23 -13.14 -8.97
C ASP A 80 13.26 -12.20 -7.76
N ALA A 81 12.63 -12.60 -6.66
CA ALA A 81 12.69 -11.83 -5.41
C ALA A 81 14.12 -11.78 -4.85
N ALA A 82 14.85 -12.89 -4.87
CA ALA A 82 16.24 -12.95 -4.44
C ALA A 82 17.16 -12.07 -5.32
N ARG A 83 17.00 -12.12 -6.64
CA ARG A 83 17.74 -11.25 -7.57
C ARG A 83 17.42 -9.76 -7.31
N HIS A 84 16.17 -9.44 -7.06
CA HIS A 84 15.77 -8.07 -6.73
C HIS A 84 16.44 -7.59 -5.42
N PHE A 85 16.48 -8.44 -4.40
CA PHE A 85 17.17 -8.14 -3.14
C PHE A 85 18.67 -7.88 -3.37
N ALA A 86 19.36 -8.79 -4.08
CA ALA A 86 20.77 -8.67 -4.38
C ALA A 86 21.11 -7.39 -5.17
N LEU A 87 20.26 -7.03 -6.16
CA LEU A 87 20.40 -5.79 -6.93
C LEU A 87 20.35 -4.56 -6.02
N LEU A 88 19.37 -4.51 -5.10
CA LEU A 88 19.22 -3.37 -4.18
C LEU A 88 20.36 -3.31 -3.17
N TRP A 89 20.74 -4.45 -2.62
CA TRP A 89 21.87 -4.57 -1.70
C TRP A 89 23.16 -4.04 -2.34
N ASN A 90 23.50 -4.56 -3.51
CA ASN A 90 24.72 -4.17 -4.22
C ASN A 90 24.71 -2.70 -4.64
N ARG A 91 23.55 -2.14 -4.95
CA ARG A 91 23.37 -0.73 -5.26
C ARG A 91 23.67 0.19 -4.08
N GLU A 92 23.25 -0.17 -2.88
CA GLU A 92 23.41 0.66 -1.69
C GLU A 92 24.73 0.38 -0.94
N LEU A 93 25.37 -0.75 -1.17
CA LEU A 93 26.58 -1.18 -0.48
C LEU A 93 27.74 -0.17 -0.54
N PRO A 94 28.05 0.48 -1.69
CA PRO A 94 29.13 1.49 -1.74
C PRO A 94 28.87 2.68 -0.81
N ARG A 95 27.60 3.10 -0.74
CA ARG A 95 27.21 4.20 0.16
C ARG A 95 27.28 3.79 1.63
N TYR A 96 26.82 2.58 1.94
CA TYR A 96 26.95 2.02 3.28
C TYR A 96 28.42 1.99 3.72
N ARG A 97 29.31 1.45 2.88
CA ARG A 97 30.75 1.40 3.16
C ARG A 97 31.35 2.77 3.42
N ALA A 98 31.05 3.74 2.55
CA ALA A 98 31.52 5.12 2.72
C ALA A 98 31.03 5.75 4.05
N THR A 99 29.78 5.46 4.45
CA THR A 99 29.22 5.97 5.71
C THR A 99 29.87 5.28 6.92
N VAL A 100 30.11 3.98 6.85
CA VAL A 100 30.79 3.23 7.92
C VAL A 100 32.22 3.70 8.10
N ASP A 101 32.97 3.90 7.01
CA ASP A 101 34.36 4.42 7.06
C ASP A 101 34.44 5.83 7.68
N GLU A 102 33.41 6.66 7.46
CA GLU A 102 33.37 8.02 8.01
C GLU A 102 33.03 8.07 9.51
N TRP A 103 32.08 7.21 9.93
CA TRP A 103 31.49 7.26 11.27
C TRP A 103 32.22 6.39 12.30
N ILE A 104 32.97 5.41 11.85
CA ILE A 104 33.55 4.38 12.69
C ILE A 104 35.06 4.33 12.48
N ASP A 105 35.72 5.37 12.90
CA ASP A 105 37.17 5.37 12.97
C ASP A 105 37.63 4.25 13.95
N GLY A 106 38.08 3.14 13.38
CA GLY A 106 38.58 1.97 14.13
C GLY A 106 37.55 0.86 14.42
N CYS A 107 36.32 0.91 13.96
CA CYS A 107 35.42 -0.25 14.02
C CYS A 107 35.82 -1.29 12.96
N GLY A 108 36.10 -2.46 13.46
CA GLY A 108 36.75 -3.52 12.76
C GLY A 108 36.02 -4.01 11.50
N ARG A 109 36.71 -4.87 10.77
CA ARG A 109 36.28 -5.58 9.56
C ARG A 109 34.89 -6.27 9.65
N GLU A 110 34.36 -6.41 10.85
CA GLU A 110 33.07 -7.07 11.16
C GLU A 110 31.86 -6.31 10.57
N LEU A 111 31.98 -5.01 10.29
CA LEU A 111 30.94 -4.22 9.65
C LEU A 111 31.14 -4.06 8.13
N MET A 112 32.20 -4.61 7.57
CA MET A 112 32.43 -4.62 6.13
C MET A 112 31.60 -5.71 5.47
N LEU A 113 30.43 -5.29 4.98
CA LEU A 113 29.54 -6.17 4.21
C LEU A 113 30.08 -6.42 2.81
N ASP A 114 29.86 -7.63 2.32
CA ASP A 114 30.24 -8.03 0.96
C ASP A 114 29.10 -7.89 -0.03
N PRO A 115 29.42 -7.71 -1.33
CA PRO A 115 28.42 -7.80 -2.37
C PRO A 115 27.75 -9.17 -2.35
N LEU A 116 26.44 -9.16 -2.55
CA LEU A 116 25.75 -10.41 -2.83
C LEU A 116 26.06 -10.79 -4.29
N THR A 117 26.56 -12.00 -4.48
CA THR A 117 26.64 -12.57 -5.83
C THR A 117 25.21 -12.70 -6.36
N GLU A 118 24.96 -12.14 -7.55
CA GLU A 118 23.77 -12.53 -8.29
C GLU A 118 23.73 -14.05 -8.29
N ILE A 119 22.59 -14.63 -7.94
CA ILE A 119 22.43 -16.08 -7.91
C ILE A 119 22.59 -16.53 -9.36
N GLU A 120 23.84 -16.68 -9.81
CA GLU A 120 24.21 -17.39 -11.01
C GLU A 120 23.88 -18.86 -10.76
N GLY A 121 22.84 -19.28 -11.32
CA GLY A 121 22.41 -20.66 -11.36
C GLY A 121 20.91 -20.66 -11.46
N GLU A 122 20.46 -21.13 -12.58
CA GLU A 122 19.23 -21.89 -12.63
C GLU A 122 19.31 -22.93 -11.50
N ARG A 123 19.04 -22.51 -10.24
CA ARG A 123 18.50 -23.47 -9.30
C ARG A 123 17.32 -24.01 -10.07
N LYS A 124 17.44 -25.28 -10.48
CA LYS A 124 16.35 -26.02 -11.09
C LYS A 124 15.15 -25.64 -10.28
N ALA A 125 14.24 -24.86 -10.92
CA ALA A 125 12.97 -24.54 -10.29
C ALA A 125 12.48 -25.87 -9.78
N GLN A 126 12.38 -26.03 -8.46
CA GLN A 126 11.73 -27.20 -7.95
C GLN A 126 10.37 -27.17 -8.61
N GLU A 127 10.07 -28.18 -9.41
CA GLU A 127 8.74 -28.34 -9.95
C GLU A 127 7.81 -28.44 -8.75
N VAL A 128 7.22 -27.33 -8.41
CA VAL A 128 6.18 -27.26 -7.39
C VAL A 128 4.92 -27.67 -8.13
N GLU A 129 4.26 -28.72 -7.67
CA GLU A 129 2.95 -29.09 -8.20
C GLU A 129 2.01 -27.90 -8.01
N GLY A 130 1.52 -27.35 -9.09
CA GLY A 130 0.57 -26.24 -9.08
C GLY A 130 0.43 -25.58 -10.44
N GLU A 131 -0.74 -25.06 -10.71
CA GLU A 131 -1.08 -24.37 -11.97
C GLU A 131 -1.01 -22.84 -11.84
N ALA A 132 -0.68 -22.33 -10.64
CA ALA A 132 -0.60 -20.89 -10.38
C ALA A 132 0.59 -20.26 -11.11
N THR A 133 0.33 -19.18 -11.82
CA THR A 133 1.38 -18.32 -12.37
C THR A 133 1.58 -17.12 -11.45
N VAL A 134 2.83 -16.96 -10.99
CA VAL A 134 3.22 -15.80 -10.16
C VAL A 134 4.28 -15.00 -10.90
N GLN A 135 4.01 -13.74 -11.13
CA GLN A 135 4.93 -12.79 -11.76
C GLN A 135 5.23 -11.64 -10.81
N LEU A 136 6.50 -11.42 -10.48
CA LEU A 136 6.89 -10.25 -9.70
C LEU A 136 6.74 -8.97 -10.51
N ALA A 137 6.35 -7.91 -9.82
CA ALA A 137 6.24 -6.57 -10.38
C ALA A 137 6.84 -5.55 -9.41
N ARG A 138 7.53 -4.54 -9.93
CA ARG A 138 8.33 -3.61 -9.15
C ARG A 138 8.07 -2.16 -9.55
N THR A 139 8.31 -1.26 -8.61
CA THR A 139 8.61 0.15 -8.89
C THR A 139 9.99 0.47 -8.34
N MET A 140 10.79 1.19 -9.09
CA MET A 140 12.11 1.64 -8.66
C MET A 140 12.53 2.86 -9.46
N SER A 141 12.80 3.96 -8.78
CA SER A 141 13.44 5.13 -9.41
C SER A 141 14.96 5.02 -9.42
N LEU A 142 15.59 5.81 -10.27
CA LEU A 142 17.02 5.88 -10.40
C LEU A 142 17.52 7.25 -9.98
N LYS A 143 18.74 7.31 -9.41
CA LYS A 143 19.45 8.57 -9.17
C LYS A 143 19.90 9.14 -10.52
N SER A 144 19.72 10.43 -10.71
CA SER A 144 20.32 11.12 -11.83
C SER A 144 21.66 11.70 -11.42
N ASP A 145 22.69 11.43 -12.21
CA ASP A 145 24.05 11.96 -12.02
C ASP A 145 24.27 13.29 -12.74
N GLY A 146 23.26 13.84 -13.41
CA GLY A 146 23.32 15.12 -14.11
C GLY A 146 23.57 16.29 -13.16
N LEU A 147 24.44 17.22 -13.54
CA LEU A 147 24.76 18.44 -12.77
C LEU A 147 23.51 19.29 -12.42
N PHE A 148 22.47 19.20 -13.23
CA PHE A 148 21.22 19.94 -13.07
C PHE A 148 20.03 19.06 -12.62
N ALA A 149 20.28 17.78 -12.29
CA ALA A 149 19.22 16.90 -11.86
C ALA A 149 18.85 17.17 -10.38
N ILE A 150 17.66 17.69 -10.17
CA ILE A 150 17.16 18.07 -8.84
C ILE A 150 16.49 16.88 -8.14
N GLY A 151 16.05 15.85 -8.86
CA GLY A 151 15.30 14.72 -8.32
C GLY A 151 15.59 13.39 -9.03
N PRO A 152 14.85 12.33 -8.65
CA PRO A 152 14.97 11.02 -9.27
C PRO A 152 14.48 11.04 -10.72
N VAL A 153 14.92 10.05 -11.49
CA VAL A 153 14.39 9.75 -12.81
C VAL A 153 13.64 8.43 -12.77
N HIS A 154 12.69 8.27 -13.68
CA HIS A 154 11.96 7.02 -13.80
C HIS A 154 12.89 5.86 -14.15
N GLY A 155 12.72 4.76 -13.46
CA GLY A 155 13.37 3.49 -13.73
C GLY A 155 12.33 2.43 -14.08
N ILE A 156 12.09 1.52 -13.16
CA ILE A 156 11.11 0.42 -13.29
C ILE A 156 9.73 0.90 -12.81
N ARG A 157 8.67 0.62 -13.58
CA ARG A 157 7.27 0.97 -13.28
C ARG A 157 6.32 -0.20 -13.56
N GLU A 158 6.76 -1.42 -13.27
CA GLU A 158 6.00 -2.64 -13.54
C GLU A 158 4.70 -2.68 -12.73
N LEU A 159 4.72 -2.24 -11.46
CA LEU A 159 3.52 -2.18 -10.61
C LEU A 159 2.46 -1.24 -11.16
N LYS A 160 2.84 -0.07 -11.69
CA LYS A 160 1.91 0.83 -12.36
C LYS A 160 1.23 0.17 -13.55
N ALA A 161 2.02 -0.56 -14.37
CA ALA A 161 1.51 -1.29 -15.53
C ALA A 161 0.58 -2.42 -15.10
N ALA A 162 0.95 -3.21 -14.08
CA ALA A 162 0.14 -4.31 -13.55
C ALA A 162 -1.20 -3.80 -13.01
N HIS A 163 -1.21 -2.72 -12.22
CA HIS A 163 -2.46 -2.10 -11.76
C HIS A 163 -3.35 -1.66 -12.94
N ARG A 164 -2.76 -1.00 -13.93
CA ARG A 164 -3.50 -0.54 -15.11
C ARG A 164 -4.13 -1.69 -15.88
N GLU A 165 -3.34 -2.70 -16.22
CA GLU A 165 -3.80 -3.85 -17.00
C GLU A 165 -4.89 -4.62 -16.23
N LEU A 166 -4.69 -4.85 -14.93
CA LEU A 166 -5.65 -5.59 -14.13
C LEU A 166 -6.97 -4.83 -13.97
N ILE A 167 -6.93 -3.53 -13.72
CA ILE A 167 -8.14 -2.69 -13.65
C ILE A 167 -8.88 -2.68 -14.99
N LEU A 168 -8.16 -2.53 -16.11
CA LEU A 168 -8.78 -2.48 -17.44
C LEU A 168 -9.31 -3.85 -17.91
N SER A 169 -8.80 -4.95 -17.37
CA SER A 169 -9.27 -6.31 -17.68
C SER A 169 -10.59 -6.67 -16.99
N ALA A 170 -10.94 -6.02 -15.88
CA ALA A 170 -12.13 -6.33 -15.10
C ALA A 170 -13.43 -6.16 -15.89
N ARG A 171 -14.33 -7.15 -15.78
CA ARG A 171 -15.61 -7.19 -16.51
C ARG A 171 -16.82 -7.28 -15.59
N ARG A 172 -16.72 -7.99 -14.46
CA ARG A 172 -17.83 -8.27 -13.55
C ARG A 172 -17.61 -7.62 -12.18
N GLN A 173 -16.44 -7.86 -11.58
CA GLN A 173 -16.13 -7.38 -10.25
C GLN A 173 -14.66 -6.95 -10.13
N LEU A 174 -14.45 -5.78 -9.60
CA LEU A 174 -13.14 -5.26 -9.23
C LEU A 174 -13.13 -4.98 -7.73
N TYR A 175 -12.34 -5.75 -6.98
CA TYR A 175 -12.12 -5.55 -5.55
C TYR A 175 -10.78 -4.92 -5.31
N ILE A 176 -10.74 -3.86 -4.52
CA ILE A 176 -9.53 -3.10 -4.21
C ILE A 176 -9.44 -2.87 -2.70
N GLU A 177 -8.30 -3.22 -2.10
CA GLU A 177 -7.92 -2.74 -0.78
C GLU A 177 -6.72 -1.81 -0.92
N ALA A 178 -6.77 -0.66 -0.28
CA ALA A 178 -5.69 0.32 -0.32
C ALA A 178 -5.61 1.15 0.96
N GLN A 179 -4.40 1.38 1.45
CA GLN A 179 -4.18 2.39 2.48
C GLN A 179 -4.48 3.78 1.92
N PHE A 180 -4.00 4.07 0.71
CA PHE A 180 -4.24 5.33 0.02
C PHE A 180 -4.75 5.11 -1.40
N PHE A 181 -5.80 5.84 -1.77
CA PHE A 181 -6.32 5.91 -3.13
C PHE A 181 -6.24 7.37 -3.64
N ARG A 182 -5.07 7.80 -4.05
CA ARG A 182 -4.77 9.19 -4.41
C ARG A 182 -4.49 9.40 -5.90
N SER A 183 -4.35 8.32 -6.68
CA SER A 183 -4.02 8.38 -8.10
C SER A 183 -5.22 8.75 -8.97
N ASN A 184 -5.13 9.87 -9.68
CA ASN A 184 -6.10 10.23 -10.71
C ASN A 184 -6.05 9.25 -11.89
N ALA A 185 -4.87 8.75 -12.25
CA ALA A 185 -4.71 7.78 -13.32
C ALA A 185 -5.45 6.47 -13.01
N ALA A 186 -5.36 5.96 -11.77
CA ALA A 186 -6.12 4.77 -11.36
C ALA A 186 -7.64 5.01 -11.44
N ALA A 187 -8.11 6.19 -11.04
CA ALA A 187 -9.51 6.54 -11.21
C ALA A 187 -9.93 6.62 -12.69
N ASP A 188 -9.06 7.14 -13.58
CA ASP A 188 -9.31 7.15 -15.03
C ASP A 188 -9.41 5.72 -15.60
N TRP A 189 -8.56 4.80 -15.16
CA TRP A 189 -8.61 3.39 -15.59
C TRP A 189 -9.88 2.71 -15.12
N ILE A 190 -10.31 2.93 -13.87
CA ILE A 190 -11.58 2.40 -13.34
C ILE A 190 -12.77 2.96 -14.14
N GLU A 191 -12.78 4.27 -14.43
CA GLU A 191 -13.81 4.88 -15.25
C GLU A 191 -13.86 4.28 -16.68
N ALA A 192 -12.69 3.98 -17.27
CA ALA A 192 -12.60 3.33 -18.56
C ALA A 192 -13.15 1.90 -18.51
N ALA A 193 -12.78 1.10 -17.50
CA ALA A 193 -13.29 -0.24 -17.27
C ALA A 193 -14.83 -0.24 -17.09
N LEU A 194 -15.35 0.68 -16.27
CA LEU A 194 -16.79 0.85 -16.06
C LEU A 194 -17.55 1.21 -17.35
N ARG A 195 -16.95 2.01 -18.24
CA ARG A 195 -17.54 2.30 -19.55
C ARG A 195 -17.54 1.09 -20.49
N ALA A 196 -16.43 0.32 -20.45
CA ALA A 196 -16.26 -0.86 -21.29
C ALA A 196 -17.16 -2.04 -20.86
N SER A 197 -17.50 -2.13 -19.58
CA SER A 197 -18.25 -3.24 -18.99
C SER A 197 -19.44 -2.71 -18.16
N PRO A 198 -20.66 -2.68 -18.74
CA PRO A 198 -21.85 -2.13 -18.06
C PRO A 198 -22.22 -2.83 -16.75
N GLN A 199 -21.90 -4.12 -16.61
CA GLN A 199 -22.15 -4.91 -15.40
C GLN A 199 -21.03 -4.86 -14.36
N LEU A 200 -19.92 -4.20 -14.63
CA LEU A 200 -18.79 -4.14 -13.70
C LEU A 200 -19.19 -3.43 -12.40
N GLU A 201 -18.99 -4.10 -11.28
CA GLU A 201 -19.08 -3.57 -9.93
C GLU A 201 -17.69 -3.32 -9.37
N VAL A 202 -17.49 -2.20 -8.70
CA VAL A 202 -16.20 -1.83 -8.08
C VAL A 202 -16.39 -1.67 -6.57
N ILE A 203 -15.67 -2.46 -5.81
CA ILE A 203 -15.66 -2.43 -4.34
C ILE A 203 -14.30 -1.92 -3.90
N ILE A 204 -14.26 -0.79 -3.20
CA ILE A 204 -13.02 -0.19 -2.70
C ILE A 204 -13.07 -0.14 -1.19
N LEU A 205 -12.18 -0.88 -0.55
CA LEU A 205 -11.92 -0.86 0.87
C LEU A 205 -10.68 0.01 1.11
N VAL A 206 -10.83 1.14 1.81
CA VAL A 206 -9.77 2.13 1.95
C VAL A 206 -9.68 2.67 3.37
N ALA A 207 -8.47 2.95 3.86
CA ALA A 207 -8.28 3.54 5.17
C ALA A 207 -9.02 4.89 5.28
N ASN A 208 -9.69 5.10 6.40
CA ASN A 208 -10.52 6.28 6.63
C ASN A 208 -9.68 7.57 6.70
N ALA A 209 -8.43 7.46 7.15
CA ALA A 209 -7.45 8.53 7.22
C ALA A 209 -6.04 7.95 7.22
N PRO A 210 -5.00 8.75 6.89
CA PRO A 210 -3.61 8.43 7.20
C PRO A 210 -3.43 8.12 8.68
N GLU A 211 -2.47 7.26 9.00
CA GLU A 211 -2.16 6.81 10.36
C GLU A 211 -1.93 8.00 11.31
N GLU A 212 -1.12 8.96 10.90
CA GLU A 212 -0.75 10.12 11.70
C GLU A 212 -1.95 11.03 12.00
N ILE A 213 -2.93 11.06 11.10
CA ILE A 213 -4.19 11.78 11.32
C ILE A 213 -5.14 10.96 12.18
N ALA A 214 -5.23 9.65 11.91
CA ALA A 214 -6.16 8.77 12.62
C ALA A 214 -5.76 8.59 14.08
N PHE A 215 -4.48 8.30 14.35
CA PHE A 215 -4.01 7.87 15.66
C PHE A 215 -3.22 8.95 16.42
N GLU A 216 -2.55 9.88 15.73
CA GLU A 216 -1.73 10.90 16.35
C GLU A 216 -2.37 12.29 16.33
N GLY A 217 -3.49 12.45 15.61
CA GLY A 217 -4.20 13.73 15.48
C GLY A 217 -3.42 14.80 14.71
N GLN A 218 -2.42 14.42 13.90
CA GLN A 218 -1.59 15.35 13.12
C GLN A 218 -2.36 15.91 11.92
N THR A 219 -3.16 16.94 12.14
CA THR A 219 -3.96 17.57 11.08
C THR A 219 -3.24 18.70 10.36
N ASP A 220 -2.06 19.12 10.80
CA ASP A 220 -1.34 20.30 10.29
C ASP A 220 -0.36 19.99 9.16
N ASN A 221 -0.06 18.71 8.93
CA ASN A 221 0.86 18.30 7.88
C ASN A 221 0.28 18.58 6.49
N LEU A 222 0.95 19.45 5.72
CA LEU A 222 0.49 19.90 4.40
C LEU A 222 0.43 18.75 3.38
N ALA A 223 1.37 17.82 3.42
CA ALA A 223 1.39 16.65 2.53
C ALA A 223 0.21 15.73 2.81
N HIS A 224 -0.11 15.49 4.10
CA HIS A 224 -1.29 14.70 4.47
C HIS A 224 -2.58 15.37 4.02
N ARG A 225 -2.71 16.68 4.20
CA ARG A 225 -3.90 17.44 3.75
C ARG A 225 -4.03 17.45 2.23
N HIS A 226 -2.91 17.52 1.50
CA HIS A 226 -2.91 17.41 0.04
C HIS A 226 -3.30 16.00 -0.40
N GLY A 227 -2.75 14.96 0.23
CA GLY A 227 -3.11 13.57 -0.02
C GLY A 227 -4.59 13.27 0.23
N GLU A 228 -5.17 13.82 1.31
CA GLU A 228 -6.61 13.72 1.58
C GLU A 228 -7.46 14.45 0.52
N HIS A 229 -6.98 15.57 -0.01
CA HIS A 229 -7.62 16.24 -1.13
C HIS A 229 -7.64 15.36 -2.39
N LEU A 230 -6.49 14.74 -2.73
CA LEU A 230 -6.37 13.85 -3.88
C LEU A 230 -7.29 12.63 -3.74
N GLN A 231 -7.30 11.98 -2.57
CA GLN A 231 -8.16 10.84 -2.28
C GLN A 231 -9.64 11.21 -2.40
N ALA A 232 -10.05 12.31 -1.77
CA ALA A 232 -11.43 12.79 -1.83
C ALA A 232 -11.87 13.18 -3.25
N ARG A 233 -10.93 13.73 -4.05
CA ARG A 233 -11.16 14.08 -5.46
C ARG A 233 -11.34 12.82 -6.31
N ALA A 234 -10.43 11.86 -6.22
CA ALA A 234 -10.45 10.62 -7.01
C ALA A 234 -11.70 9.77 -6.69
N LEU A 235 -11.91 9.43 -5.41
CA LEU A 235 -13.03 8.63 -4.98
C LEU A 235 -14.38 9.33 -5.20
N GLY A 236 -14.45 10.63 -4.94
CA GLY A 236 -15.65 11.42 -5.19
C GLY A 236 -16.01 11.53 -6.67
N ARG A 237 -15.00 11.54 -7.56
CA ARG A 237 -15.19 11.52 -9.00
C ARG A 237 -15.78 10.18 -9.47
N LEU A 238 -15.24 9.07 -8.98
CA LEU A 238 -15.76 7.73 -9.29
C LEU A 238 -17.23 7.59 -8.91
N LEU A 239 -17.60 7.97 -7.69
CA LEU A 239 -19.01 7.93 -7.24
C LEU A 239 -19.93 8.79 -8.10
N ARG A 240 -19.51 9.99 -8.49
CA ARG A 240 -20.36 10.87 -9.31
C ARG A 240 -20.57 10.35 -10.72
N LYS A 241 -19.52 9.75 -11.33
CA LYS A 241 -19.58 9.30 -12.72
C LYS A 241 -20.21 7.93 -12.90
N ALA A 242 -19.92 6.99 -12.01
CA ALA A 242 -20.41 5.63 -12.09
C ALA A 242 -21.76 5.44 -11.38
N GLY A 243 -22.09 6.33 -10.48
CA GLY A 243 -23.23 6.18 -9.59
C GLY A 243 -22.98 5.20 -8.44
N PRO A 244 -23.81 5.30 -7.38
CA PRO A 244 -23.63 4.46 -6.20
C PRO A 244 -23.90 2.98 -6.49
N HIS A 245 -24.65 2.62 -7.52
CA HIS A 245 -24.96 1.21 -7.83
C HIS A 245 -23.78 0.43 -8.41
N ARG A 246 -22.74 1.11 -8.89
CA ARG A 246 -21.60 0.46 -9.53
C ARG A 246 -20.28 0.63 -8.81
N VAL A 247 -20.17 1.59 -7.89
CA VAL A 247 -18.96 1.84 -7.07
C VAL A 247 -19.34 1.95 -5.62
N GLY A 248 -18.78 1.11 -4.75
CA GLY A 248 -18.90 1.18 -3.29
C GLY A 248 -17.60 1.56 -2.63
N LEU A 249 -17.67 2.41 -1.61
CA LEU A 249 -16.53 2.82 -0.80
C LEU A 249 -16.76 2.41 0.65
N PHE A 250 -15.82 1.66 1.20
CA PHE A 250 -15.91 1.07 2.51
C PHE A 250 -14.63 1.29 3.32
N THR A 251 -14.73 1.16 4.61
CA THR A 251 -13.62 1.10 5.57
C THR A 251 -13.97 0.12 6.69
N LEU A 252 -13.07 -0.07 7.65
CA LEU A 252 -13.25 -1.02 8.74
C LEU A 252 -13.32 -0.32 10.08
N ALA A 253 -14.17 -0.81 10.99
CA ALA A 253 -14.29 -0.36 12.37
C ALA A 253 -14.43 -1.55 13.31
N LYS A 254 -13.99 -1.37 14.54
CA LYS A 254 -14.08 -2.35 15.63
C LYS A 254 -15.54 -2.59 16.06
N HIS A 255 -15.73 -3.67 16.84
CA HIS A 255 -17.01 -4.00 17.49
C HIS A 255 -17.17 -3.38 18.87
N GLU A 256 -16.21 -2.60 19.31
CA GLU A 256 -16.20 -2.00 20.64
C GLU A 256 -16.31 -0.48 20.54
N ASP A 257 -16.98 0.10 21.52
CA ASP A 257 -16.97 1.54 21.72
C ASP A 257 -15.56 2.04 22.01
N VAL A 258 -15.31 3.29 21.69
CA VAL A 258 -14.09 3.97 22.11
C VAL A 258 -14.14 4.17 23.62
N GLU A 259 -13.16 3.61 24.34
CA GLU A 259 -13.10 3.72 25.80
C GLU A 259 -12.96 5.18 26.27
N ALA A 260 -13.58 5.48 27.41
CA ALA A 260 -13.40 6.75 28.08
C ALA A 260 -11.91 6.96 28.44
N GLY A 261 -11.32 8.03 27.91
CA GLY A 261 -9.86 8.30 27.99
C GLY A 261 -9.13 8.13 26.67
N GLU A 262 -9.70 7.51 25.68
CA GLU A 262 -9.25 7.51 24.29
C GLU A 262 -9.75 8.77 23.52
N GLU A 263 -9.99 9.86 24.20
CA GLU A 263 -10.56 11.11 23.66
C GLU A 263 -9.83 11.67 22.43
N LYS A 264 -8.54 11.31 22.26
CA LYS A 264 -7.80 11.63 21.05
C LYS A 264 -8.45 11.03 19.82
N PHE A 265 -9.05 9.86 19.95
CA PHE A 265 -9.72 9.16 18.85
C PHE A 265 -11.13 9.68 18.62
N GLU A 266 -11.86 10.08 19.64
CA GLU A 266 -13.19 10.68 19.50
C GLU A 266 -13.16 11.99 18.70
N LYS A 267 -12.14 12.81 18.92
CA LYS A 267 -11.97 14.11 18.26
C LYS A 267 -11.25 14.05 16.93
N THR A 268 -10.66 12.91 16.58
CA THR A 268 -9.85 12.71 15.39
C THR A 268 -10.59 11.90 14.32
N ARG A 269 -9.88 11.54 13.24
CA ARG A 269 -10.42 10.64 12.22
C ARG A 269 -10.19 9.15 12.52
N GLY A 270 -9.73 8.82 13.72
CA GLY A 270 -9.51 7.44 14.21
C GLY A 270 -10.79 6.71 14.58
N THR A 271 -11.95 7.41 14.58
CA THR A 271 -13.25 6.81 14.92
C THR A 271 -14.26 6.97 13.80
N ALA A 272 -15.22 6.07 13.74
CA ALA A 272 -16.40 6.17 12.90
C ALA A 272 -17.58 5.40 13.52
N PHE A 273 -18.75 6.03 13.54
CA PHE A 273 -19.99 5.42 14.05
C PHE A 273 -19.83 4.80 15.45
N GLY A 274 -19.19 5.52 16.38
CA GLY A 274 -19.02 5.12 17.77
C GLY A 274 -17.80 4.26 18.08
N SER A 275 -17.13 3.67 17.08
CA SER A 275 -16.00 2.75 17.29
C SER A 275 -14.68 3.29 16.80
N GLY A 276 -13.60 2.75 17.33
CA GLY A 276 -12.26 2.88 16.75
C GLY A 276 -12.18 2.24 15.37
N LEU A 277 -11.33 2.79 14.51
CA LEU A 277 -11.10 2.27 13.16
C LEU A 277 -10.06 1.16 13.18
N ILE A 278 -10.25 0.16 12.32
CA ILE A 278 -9.21 -0.78 11.94
C ILE A 278 -8.46 -0.15 10.76
N HIS A 279 -7.15 0.07 10.91
CA HIS A 279 -6.35 0.71 9.88
C HIS A 279 -6.06 -0.24 8.73
N ILE A 280 -6.61 0.06 7.56
CA ILE A 280 -6.37 -0.71 6.35
C ILE A 280 -5.00 -0.33 5.81
N HIS A 281 -4.09 -1.31 5.79
CA HIS A 281 -2.73 -1.15 5.26
C HIS A 281 -2.44 -2.12 4.10
N SER A 282 -3.35 -3.04 3.81
CA SER A 282 -3.29 -3.93 2.65
C SER A 282 -3.29 -3.17 1.32
N LYS A 283 -2.60 -3.72 0.33
CA LYS A 283 -2.57 -3.21 -1.04
C LYS A 283 -2.86 -4.39 -1.97
N LEU A 284 -4.14 -4.64 -2.17
CA LEU A 284 -4.68 -5.78 -2.89
C LEU A 284 -5.61 -5.32 -4.01
N LEU A 285 -5.55 -6.01 -5.14
CA LEU A 285 -6.48 -5.83 -6.23
C LEU A 285 -6.84 -7.19 -6.82
N ILE A 286 -8.15 -7.50 -6.91
CA ILE A 286 -8.66 -8.73 -7.51
C ILE A 286 -9.63 -8.35 -8.61
N ALA A 287 -9.43 -8.90 -9.81
CA ALA A 287 -10.30 -8.71 -10.95
C ALA A 287 -10.98 -10.03 -11.34
N ASP A 288 -12.30 -10.07 -11.29
CA ASP A 288 -13.17 -11.15 -11.76
C ASP A 288 -12.85 -12.56 -11.19
N ASP A 289 -12.14 -12.64 -10.07
CA ASP A 289 -11.56 -13.88 -9.52
C ASP A 289 -10.58 -14.60 -10.48
N ALA A 290 -10.11 -13.91 -11.50
CA ALA A 290 -9.19 -14.44 -12.51
C ALA A 290 -7.74 -14.00 -12.29
N ALA A 291 -7.53 -12.87 -11.63
CA ALA A 291 -6.21 -12.34 -11.33
C ALA A 291 -6.21 -11.54 -10.04
N CYS A 292 -5.12 -11.65 -9.30
CA CYS A 292 -4.88 -10.98 -8.03
C CYS A 292 -3.50 -10.29 -8.04
N LEU A 293 -3.44 -9.02 -7.68
CA LEU A 293 -2.22 -8.27 -7.46
C LEU A 293 -2.10 -7.93 -5.97
N LEU A 294 -1.07 -8.45 -5.31
CA LEU A 294 -0.71 -8.11 -3.94
C LEU A 294 0.65 -7.42 -3.94
N SER A 295 0.76 -6.28 -3.27
CA SER A 295 1.99 -5.49 -3.31
C SER A 295 2.19 -4.63 -2.06
N SER A 296 3.36 -4.00 -1.97
CA SER A 296 3.61 -2.90 -1.03
C SER A 296 3.13 -1.54 -1.56
N ALA A 297 2.77 -1.45 -2.84
CA ALA A 297 2.45 -0.21 -3.54
C ALA A 297 1.06 0.34 -3.20
N ASN A 298 1.01 1.55 -2.69
CA ASN A 298 -0.24 2.30 -2.59
C ASN A 298 -0.74 2.77 -3.97
N ILE A 299 -2.03 3.03 -4.09
CA ILE A 299 -2.61 3.62 -5.30
C ILE A 299 -2.37 5.14 -5.28
N ASN A 300 -1.13 5.54 -5.40
CA ASN A 300 -0.69 6.94 -5.43
C ASN A 300 0.49 7.13 -6.40
N GLY A 301 0.85 8.40 -6.63
CA GLY A 301 1.94 8.75 -7.53
C GLY A 301 3.29 8.24 -7.04
N ARG A 302 3.57 8.33 -5.74
CA ARG A 302 4.84 7.89 -5.17
C ARG A 302 5.13 6.42 -5.44
N SER A 303 4.20 5.53 -5.09
CA SER A 303 4.36 4.08 -5.29
C SER A 303 4.39 3.69 -6.77
N PHE A 304 3.74 4.46 -7.65
CA PHE A 304 3.73 4.17 -9.08
C PHE A 304 4.95 4.69 -9.83
N GLU A 305 5.61 5.74 -9.34
CA GLU A 305 6.66 6.44 -10.09
C GLU A 305 8.03 6.45 -9.40
N TRP A 306 8.08 6.51 -8.06
CA TRP A 306 9.27 6.93 -7.35
C TRP A 306 9.78 5.98 -6.27
N ASP A 307 8.92 5.49 -5.39
CA ASP A 307 9.31 4.63 -4.28
C ASP A 307 9.82 3.27 -4.80
N THR A 308 10.63 2.59 -4.01
CA THR A 308 10.98 1.21 -4.30
C THR A 308 9.92 0.30 -3.72
N GLU A 309 9.18 -0.37 -4.60
CA GLU A 309 8.04 -1.21 -4.25
C GLU A 309 8.19 -2.61 -4.87
N LEU A 310 7.59 -3.59 -4.24
CA LEU A 310 7.54 -4.97 -4.74
C LEU A 310 6.14 -5.55 -4.55
N GLY A 311 5.70 -6.31 -5.51
CA GLY A 311 4.47 -7.08 -5.47
C GLY A 311 4.51 -8.23 -6.44
N PHE A 312 3.42 -8.96 -6.52
CA PHE A 312 3.27 -10.04 -7.50
C PHE A 312 1.84 -10.08 -8.04
N LEU A 313 1.77 -10.40 -9.30
CA LEU A 313 0.53 -10.77 -9.99
C LEU A 313 0.39 -12.29 -9.92
N TRP A 314 -0.74 -12.74 -9.40
CA TRP A 314 -1.13 -14.15 -9.32
C TRP A 314 -2.31 -14.40 -10.24
N THR A 315 -2.14 -15.37 -11.12
CA THR A 315 -3.20 -15.89 -12.00
C THR A 315 -3.15 -17.42 -11.96
N GLU A 316 -4.30 -18.03 -11.98
CA GLU A 316 -4.39 -19.49 -12.12
C GLU A 316 -5.75 -19.89 -12.72
N PRO A 317 -5.82 -21.06 -13.39
CA PRO A 317 -7.10 -21.66 -13.74
C PRO A 317 -7.81 -22.19 -12.48
N GLY A 318 -9.13 -22.15 -12.45
CA GLY A 318 -9.92 -22.66 -11.35
C GLY A 318 -10.36 -21.60 -10.33
N ASP A 319 -10.66 -22.03 -9.10
CA ASP A 319 -11.39 -21.23 -8.11
C ASP A 319 -10.52 -20.76 -6.93
N ALA A 320 -9.19 -20.87 -7.00
CA ALA A 320 -8.36 -20.55 -5.83
C ALA A 320 -8.37 -19.05 -5.51
N ILE A 321 -8.35 -18.16 -6.52
CA ILE A 321 -8.47 -16.72 -6.31
C ILE A 321 -9.87 -16.37 -5.75
N ALA A 322 -10.91 -17.02 -6.25
CA ALA A 322 -12.26 -16.90 -5.70
C ALA A 322 -12.32 -17.37 -4.25
N GLY A 323 -11.72 -18.51 -3.94
CA GLY A 323 -11.61 -19.06 -2.59
C GLY A 323 -10.87 -18.13 -1.64
N PHE A 324 -9.75 -17.55 -2.08
CA PHE A 324 -9.01 -16.55 -1.32
C PHE A 324 -9.89 -15.32 -1.02
N ARG A 325 -10.52 -14.72 -2.03
CA ARG A 325 -11.43 -13.58 -1.85
C ARG A 325 -12.58 -13.91 -0.92
N GLN A 326 -13.22 -15.07 -1.08
CA GLN A 326 -14.31 -15.51 -0.21
C GLN A 326 -13.84 -15.68 1.24
N GLY A 327 -12.69 -16.30 1.47
CA GLY A 327 -12.08 -16.43 2.80
C GLY A 327 -11.80 -15.09 3.45
N LEU A 328 -11.25 -14.14 2.69
CA LEU A 328 -11.00 -12.77 3.12
C LEU A 328 -12.30 -12.04 3.50
N TRP A 329 -13.29 -12.07 2.64
CA TRP A 329 -14.57 -11.42 2.89
C TRP A 329 -15.33 -12.06 4.05
N LYS A 330 -15.23 -13.38 4.21
CA LYS A 330 -15.81 -14.06 5.38
C LYS A 330 -15.24 -13.51 6.70
N GLN A 331 -13.96 -13.16 6.75
CA GLN A 331 -13.37 -12.51 7.93
C GLN A 331 -13.91 -11.10 8.11
N LEU A 332 -13.89 -10.27 7.06
CA LEU A 332 -14.36 -8.89 7.11
C LEU A 332 -15.82 -8.77 7.57
N PHE A 333 -16.64 -9.77 7.27
CA PHE A 333 -18.06 -9.80 7.64
C PHE A 333 -18.38 -10.73 8.83
N GLY A 334 -17.37 -11.18 9.59
CA GLY A 334 -17.59 -12.00 10.77
C GLY A 334 -18.36 -13.30 10.51
N GLY A 335 -18.22 -13.88 9.32
CA GLY A 335 -18.96 -15.08 8.90
C GLY A 335 -20.40 -14.84 8.45
N SER A 336 -20.89 -13.61 8.45
CA SER A 336 -22.29 -13.26 8.14
C SER A 336 -22.63 -13.25 6.66
N LEU A 337 -21.65 -13.41 5.76
CA LEU A 337 -21.90 -13.51 4.32
C LEU A 337 -22.48 -14.88 3.96
N SER A 338 -23.71 -14.90 3.49
CA SER A 338 -24.35 -16.07 2.89
C SER A 338 -24.66 -15.77 1.42
N GLY A 339 -24.01 -16.49 0.54
CA GLY A 339 -24.42 -16.67 -0.86
C GLY A 339 -24.09 -15.55 -1.84
N ASP A 340 -24.60 -14.35 -1.68
CA ASP A 340 -24.42 -13.27 -2.64
C ASP A 340 -23.24 -12.36 -2.26
N MET A 341 -22.27 -12.26 -3.16
CA MET A 341 -21.03 -11.49 -3.02
C MET A 341 -21.07 -10.19 -3.82
N SER A 342 -22.27 -9.65 -4.07
CA SER A 342 -22.49 -8.42 -4.84
C SER A 342 -22.13 -7.16 -4.06
N LEU A 343 -21.93 -6.08 -4.79
CA LEU A 343 -21.77 -4.74 -4.20
C LEU A 343 -22.99 -4.32 -3.37
N GLU A 344 -24.19 -4.78 -3.73
CA GLU A 344 -25.41 -4.48 -2.98
C GLU A 344 -25.36 -5.09 -1.57
N SER A 345 -24.99 -6.37 -1.45
CA SER A 345 -24.77 -7.04 -0.16
C SER A 345 -23.77 -6.31 0.72
N TRP A 346 -22.64 -5.86 0.15
CA TRP A 346 -21.66 -5.03 0.86
C TRP A 346 -22.28 -3.76 1.42
N ARG A 347 -23.09 -3.08 0.63
CA ARG A 347 -23.75 -1.84 1.07
C ARG A 347 -24.79 -2.05 2.14
N ASP A 348 -25.57 -3.10 2.03
CA ASP A 348 -26.63 -3.38 2.99
C ASP A 348 -26.07 -3.70 4.35
N ILE A 349 -25.02 -4.54 4.41
CA ILE A 349 -24.31 -4.83 5.65
C ILE A 349 -23.62 -3.57 6.19
N ALA A 350 -22.88 -2.84 5.37
CA ALA A 350 -22.21 -1.63 5.82
C ALA A 350 -23.19 -0.55 6.32
N ARG A 351 -24.35 -0.42 5.66
CA ARG A 351 -25.43 0.49 6.08
C ARG A 351 -26.06 0.04 7.40
N HIS A 352 -26.27 -1.27 7.59
CA HIS A 352 -26.70 -1.83 8.87
C HIS A 352 -25.68 -1.49 9.96
N ASN A 353 -24.41 -1.81 9.76
CA ASN A 353 -23.33 -1.57 10.71
C ASN A 353 -23.12 -0.09 11.07
N SER A 354 -23.44 0.82 10.15
CA SER A 354 -23.35 2.27 10.43
C SER A 354 -24.45 2.80 11.36
N LYS A 355 -25.47 1.99 11.65
CA LYS A 355 -26.63 2.34 12.47
C LYS A 355 -26.73 1.47 13.74
N ALA A 356 -26.12 0.31 13.70
CA ALA A 356 -26.09 -0.62 14.83
C ALA A 356 -25.09 -0.14 15.89
N GLU A 357 -25.35 -0.49 17.14
CA GLU A 357 -24.35 -0.39 18.20
C GLU A 357 -23.13 -1.24 17.82
N PRO A 358 -21.92 -0.87 18.25
CA PRO A 358 -20.68 -1.54 17.84
C PRO A 358 -20.68 -3.05 17.99
N ASP A 359 -21.20 -3.58 19.11
CA ASP A 359 -21.28 -5.00 19.44
C ASP A 359 -22.37 -5.77 18.66
N GLU A 360 -23.33 -5.06 18.07
CA GLU A 360 -24.39 -5.64 17.22
C GLU A 360 -24.02 -5.72 15.74
N ARG A 361 -22.84 -5.29 15.36
CA ARG A 361 -22.40 -5.24 13.96
C ARG A 361 -22.15 -6.63 13.37
N LYS A 362 -22.41 -6.73 12.07
CA LYS A 362 -22.13 -7.92 11.26
C LYS A 362 -20.74 -7.77 10.60
N GLY A 363 -19.70 -8.18 11.32
CA GLY A 363 -18.32 -7.93 10.88
C GLY A 363 -17.91 -6.46 10.97
N PHE A 364 -16.81 -6.13 10.36
CA PHE A 364 -16.10 -4.86 10.57
C PHE A 364 -16.41 -3.79 9.51
N VAL A 365 -17.07 -4.15 8.41
CA VAL A 365 -17.25 -3.26 7.26
C VAL A 365 -18.28 -2.18 7.54
N ILE A 366 -17.88 -0.92 7.34
CA ILE A 366 -18.73 0.28 7.43
C ILE A 366 -18.54 1.17 6.19
N PRO A 367 -19.46 2.12 5.91
CA PRO A 367 -19.30 3.04 4.79
C PRO A 367 -18.10 3.98 5.00
N TYR A 368 -17.29 4.18 3.96
CA TYR A 368 -16.23 5.19 3.98
C TYR A 368 -16.79 6.61 4.06
N GLN A 369 -16.25 7.43 4.96
CA GLN A 369 -16.75 8.78 5.23
C GLN A 369 -16.11 9.84 4.33
N LEU A 370 -16.39 9.81 3.03
CA LEU A 370 -15.84 10.75 2.05
C LEU A 370 -15.99 12.23 2.45
N GLY A 371 -17.05 12.58 3.16
CA GLY A 371 -17.28 13.95 3.66
C GLY A 371 -16.21 14.41 4.66
N ARG A 372 -15.70 13.50 5.49
CA ARG A 372 -14.60 13.82 6.42
C ARG A 372 -13.30 14.08 5.69
N ALA A 373 -12.95 13.25 4.68
CA ALA A 373 -11.79 13.46 3.83
C ALA A 373 -11.85 14.82 3.11
N ARG A 374 -13.02 15.19 2.56
CA ARG A 374 -13.22 16.50 1.92
C ARG A 374 -13.04 17.68 2.86
N ARG A 375 -13.46 17.55 4.12
CA ARG A 375 -13.32 18.64 5.10
C ARG A 375 -11.86 18.89 5.49
N LEU A 376 -11.06 17.83 5.59
CA LEU A 376 -9.64 17.93 5.94
C LEU A 376 -8.77 18.29 4.74
N GLY A 377 -9.06 17.70 3.58
CA GLY A 377 -8.28 17.87 2.36
C GLY A 377 -8.15 19.30 1.89
N ARG A 378 -6.92 19.72 1.56
CA ARG A 378 -6.61 21.02 0.97
C ARG A 378 -5.61 20.84 -0.17
N PRO A 379 -5.85 21.43 -1.35
CA PRO A 379 -4.85 21.44 -2.42
C PRO A 379 -3.71 22.40 -2.09
N TYR A 380 -2.49 21.97 -2.40
CA TYR A 380 -1.29 22.79 -2.31
C TYR A 380 -0.57 22.74 -3.65
N TRP A 381 -0.60 23.83 -4.41
CA TRP A 381 -0.09 23.91 -5.78
C TRP A 381 1.42 23.63 -5.90
N PHE A 382 2.18 23.82 -4.82
CA PHE A 382 3.62 23.58 -4.77
C PHE A 382 4.00 22.13 -4.36
N ILE A 383 3.02 21.30 -4.03
CA ILE A 383 3.21 19.88 -3.76
C ILE A 383 2.72 19.12 -4.99
N PRO A 384 3.62 18.51 -5.78
CA PRO A 384 3.20 17.69 -6.93
C PRO A 384 2.33 16.51 -6.50
N ASP A 385 1.27 16.22 -7.27
CA ASP A 385 0.31 15.14 -6.97
C ASP A 385 1.00 13.76 -6.91
N ASP A 386 2.10 13.58 -7.59
CA ASP A 386 2.88 12.33 -7.66
C ASP A 386 3.91 12.17 -6.54
N LEU A 387 4.04 13.12 -5.64
CA LEU A 387 4.90 13.03 -4.47
C LEU A 387 4.16 12.70 -3.16
N VAL A 388 2.82 12.47 -3.23
CA VAL A 388 1.99 12.25 -2.03
C VAL A 388 1.17 10.97 -2.10
#